data_165217bcfa13fd9b31d591009f8e0b3c
#
_entry.id   165217bcfa13fd9b31d591009f8e0b3c
#
_cell.length_a   1.000
_cell.length_b   1.000
_cell.length_c   1.000
_cell.angle_alpha   90.00
_cell.angle_beta   90.00
_cell.angle_gamma   90.00
#
_symmetry.space_group_name_H-M   'P 1'
#
loop_
_entity.id
_entity.type
_entity.pdbx_description
1 polymer ?
#
loop_
_entity_poly.entity_id
_entity_poly.type
_entity_poly.pdbx_seq_one_letter_code
_entity_poly.pdbx_strand_id
1 'polypeptide(L)'
;GQVFVYNDPEGNPPPENVIIPELEEFGSDGWTGWTWNKLVIEGSNCREIIDNVVDMAHFFYVHFALPDYFKNVFEGETAAQYMNSHGRPDVGISTAYGDTRLESIAAYYGPSYMLNPMVQYYGEYAVETILTNCHYPIDANSFVLMFGVMAKVPEGLSPEQTDKMAKKISAGIEVGFLQDVEIWKHKTRIDNPLLVEEDGPVYQLRRWYEQFYVDKADVTPEMVERFEFEVDTTKANEFWRAEVEENLARKAAEEKAAEGAEQENAEPVETR
;
A
#
# COMPACT_ATOMS: atom_id res chain seq x y z
N GLY A 1 0.44 22.73 -2.78
CA GLY A 1 -0.36 22.11 -3.84
C GLY A 1 0.53 21.35 -4.81
N GLN A 2 -0.08 20.57 -5.68
CA GLN A 2 0.60 19.85 -6.76
C GLN A 2 0.40 20.57 -8.07
N VAL A 3 1.36 20.46 -8.97
CA VAL A 3 1.26 20.95 -10.35
C VAL A 3 1.29 19.73 -11.26
N PHE A 4 0.29 19.62 -12.12
CA PHE A 4 0.18 18.55 -13.09
C PHE A 4 0.49 19.07 -14.48
N VAL A 5 1.18 18.26 -15.27
CA VAL A 5 1.49 18.53 -16.67
C VAL A 5 0.97 17.36 -17.50
N TYR A 6 0.08 17.66 -18.43
CA TYR A 6 -0.36 16.68 -19.40
C TYR A 6 0.68 16.61 -20.53
N ASN A 7 1.03 15.41 -20.94
CA ASN A 7 1.88 15.16 -22.09
C ASN A 7 1.29 14.01 -22.90
N ASP A 8 1.10 14.27 -24.17
CA ASP A 8 0.69 13.28 -25.18
C ASP A 8 1.73 13.30 -26.30
N PRO A 9 2.39 12.16 -26.60
CA PRO A 9 3.39 12.08 -27.66
C PRO A 9 2.85 12.43 -29.05
N GLU A 10 1.58 12.22 -29.30
CA GLU A 10 0.88 12.58 -30.54
C GLU A 10 0.48 14.07 -30.60
N GLY A 11 0.60 14.80 -29.48
CA GLY A 11 0.22 16.21 -29.37
C GLY A 11 -1.29 16.46 -29.24
N ASN A 12 -2.08 15.47 -28.84
CA ASN A 12 -3.49 15.65 -28.57
C ASN A 12 -3.69 16.50 -27.30
N PRO A 13 -4.79 17.27 -27.19
CA PRO A 13 -5.15 17.93 -25.94
C PRO A 13 -5.57 16.91 -24.87
N PRO A 14 -5.49 17.28 -23.58
CA PRO A 14 -6.02 16.41 -22.53
C PRO A 14 -7.51 16.09 -22.79
N PRO A 15 -7.95 14.83 -22.52
CA PRO A 15 -9.36 14.47 -22.61
C PRO A 15 -10.20 15.33 -21.65
N GLU A 16 -11.38 15.79 -22.10
CA GLU A 16 -12.26 16.67 -21.32
C GLU A 16 -12.81 15.99 -20.04
N ASN A 17 -12.86 14.66 -20.05
CA ASN A 17 -13.37 13.85 -18.94
C ASN A 17 -12.30 13.42 -17.91
N VAL A 18 -11.03 13.70 -18.17
CA VAL A 18 -9.94 13.40 -17.21
C VAL A 18 -9.88 14.51 -16.18
N ILE A 19 -10.37 14.20 -14.99
CA ILE A 19 -10.39 15.14 -13.87
C ILE A 19 -9.46 14.57 -12.77
N ILE A 20 -8.46 15.37 -12.40
CA ILE A 20 -7.68 15.10 -11.20
C ILE A 20 -8.54 15.52 -10.00
N PRO A 21 -8.81 14.61 -9.03
CA PRO A 21 -9.66 14.94 -7.90
C PRO A 21 -9.11 16.09 -7.07
N GLU A 22 -9.96 17.03 -6.71
CA GLU A 22 -9.67 18.04 -5.71
C GLU A 22 -9.89 17.44 -4.32
N LEU A 23 -8.97 17.71 -3.40
CA LEU A 23 -9.05 17.29 -2.00
C LEU A 23 -9.53 18.46 -1.15
N GLU A 24 -10.73 18.34 -0.60
CA GLU A 24 -11.30 19.35 0.32
C GLU A 24 -10.49 19.46 1.62
N GLU A 25 -9.80 18.40 1.99
CA GLU A 25 -8.92 18.32 3.15
C GLU A 25 -7.68 19.20 3.00
N PHE A 26 -7.21 19.41 1.76
CA PHE A 26 -6.00 20.18 1.51
C PHE A 26 -6.23 21.69 1.79
N GLY A 27 -5.52 22.18 2.80
CA GLY A 27 -5.63 23.58 3.24
C GLY A 27 -6.76 23.85 4.24
N SER A 28 -7.49 22.79 4.68
CA SER A 28 -8.47 22.90 5.77
C SER A 28 -7.80 22.90 7.14
N ASP A 29 -8.41 23.55 8.13
CA ASP A 29 -7.88 23.67 9.50
C ASP A 29 -7.79 22.31 10.23
N GLY A 30 -8.53 21.31 9.79
CA GLY A 30 -8.60 19.99 10.40
C GLY A 30 -7.53 19.00 9.89
N TRP A 31 -6.67 19.40 8.96
CA TRP A 31 -5.68 18.53 8.34
C TRP A 31 -4.30 19.16 8.31
N THR A 32 -3.26 18.33 8.31
CA THR A 32 -1.88 18.79 8.08
C THR A 32 -1.70 19.18 6.61
N GLY A 33 -0.68 19.98 6.31
CA GLY A 33 -0.17 20.04 4.94
C GLY A 33 0.48 18.73 4.51
N TRP A 34 0.85 18.62 3.23
CA TRP A 34 1.60 17.49 2.71
C TRP A 34 2.97 17.39 3.34
N THR A 35 3.32 16.21 3.87
CA THR A 35 4.69 15.81 4.17
C THR A 35 5.19 14.96 3.01
N TRP A 36 6.19 15.46 2.25
CA TRP A 36 6.67 14.83 1.02
C TRP A 36 7.94 14.03 1.24
N ASN A 37 8.01 12.88 0.57
CA ASN A 37 9.18 12.04 0.45
C ASN A 37 9.45 11.72 -1.04
N LYS A 38 10.70 11.37 -1.34
CA LYS A 38 11.13 11.02 -2.68
C LYS A 38 12.12 9.86 -2.63
N LEU A 39 11.81 8.81 -3.37
CA LEU A 39 12.67 7.65 -3.56
C LEU A 39 13.11 7.56 -5.02
N VAL A 40 14.38 7.23 -5.26
CA VAL A 40 14.88 6.82 -6.58
C VAL A 40 15.03 5.31 -6.55
N ILE A 41 14.35 4.63 -7.45
CA ILE A 41 14.31 3.17 -7.53
C ILE A 41 15.06 2.75 -8.78
N GLU A 42 16.11 1.96 -8.58
CA GLU A 42 16.96 1.40 -9.62
C GLU A 42 16.70 -0.11 -9.75
N GLY A 43 16.87 -0.64 -10.95
CA GLY A 43 16.67 -2.06 -11.25
C GLY A 43 15.23 -2.44 -11.55
N SER A 44 14.31 -1.47 -11.64
CA SER A 44 12.90 -1.71 -11.92
C SER A 44 12.30 -0.62 -12.83
N ASN A 45 11.17 -0.92 -13.45
CA ASN A 45 10.38 0.02 -14.22
C ASN A 45 9.13 0.46 -13.46
N CYS A 46 8.70 1.70 -13.62
CA CYS A 46 7.51 2.22 -12.93
C CYS A 46 6.20 1.47 -13.27
N ARG A 47 6.14 0.71 -14.36
CA ARG A 47 5.03 -0.19 -14.67
C ARG A 47 4.84 -1.31 -13.65
N GLU A 48 5.89 -1.63 -12.88
CA GLU A 48 5.83 -2.72 -11.90
C GLU A 48 5.09 -2.34 -10.61
N ILE A 49 5.01 -1.05 -10.28
CA ILE A 49 4.25 -0.55 -9.12
C ILE A 49 2.76 -0.85 -9.29
N ILE A 50 2.24 -0.74 -10.51
CA ILE A 50 0.80 -0.83 -10.77
C ILE A 50 0.23 -2.19 -10.38
N ASP A 51 0.98 -3.27 -10.54
CA ASP A 51 0.52 -4.61 -10.18
C ASP A 51 0.11 -4.71 -8.68
N ASN A 52 0.66 -3.87 -7.79
CA ASN A 52 0.28 -3.85 -6.36
C ASN A 52 -1.21 -3.53 -6.14
N VAL A 53 -1.87 -2.85 -7.08
CA VAL A 53 -3.31 -2.55 -6.99
C VAL A 53 -4.17 -3.81 -6.93
N VAL A 54 -3.72 -4.91 -7.48
CA VAL A 54 -4.46 -6.18 -7.56
C VAL A 54 -3.80 -7.31 -6.78
N ASP A 55 -2.63 -7.09 -6.20
CA ASP A 55 -1.94 -8.10 -5.41
C ASP A 55 -2.43 -8.07 -3.95
N MET A 56 -3.37 -8.96 -3.62
CA MET A 56 -3.86 -9.09 -2.25
C MET A 56 -2.82 -9.75 -1.34
N ALA A 57 -2.07 -10.71 -1.85
CA ALA A 57 -1.19 -11.54 -1.03
C ALA A 57 0.01 -10.76 -0.46
N HIS A 58 0.49 -9.73 -1.16
CA HIS A 58 1.61 -8.93 -0.65
C HIS A 58 1.27 -8.20 0.66
N PHE A 59 0.01 -7.85 0.90
CA PHE A 59 -0.39 -7.24 2.18
C PHE A 59 -0.10 -8.15 3.36
N PHE A 60 -0.30 -9.46 3.22
CA PHE A 60 0.00 -10.41 4.29
C PHE A 60 1.50 -10.60 4.51
N TYR A 61 2.26 -10.80 3.43
CA TYR A 61 3.67 -11.15 3.51
C TYR A 61 4.60 -9.94 3.66
N VAL A 62 4.25 -8.80 3.05
CA VAL A 62 5.10 -7.61 3.01
C VAL A 62 4.66 -6.59 4.06
N HIS A 63 3.36 -6.30 4.15
CA HIS A 63 2.83 -5.26 5.05
C HIS A 63 2.25 -5.78 6.36
N PHE A 64 2.32 -7.09 6.59
CA PHE A 64 1.88 -7.73 7.84
C PHE A 64 0.41 -7.45 8.16
N ALA A 65 -0.44 -7.50 7.15
CA ALA A 65 -1.87 -7.32 7.23
C ALA A 65 -2.61 -8.57 6.75
N LEU A 66 -3.81 -8.77 7.29
CA LEU A 66 -4.75 -9.84 6.93
C LEU A 66 -5.93 -9.20 6.22
N PRO A 67 -5.94 -9.10 4.88
CA PRO A 67 -7.10 -8.60 4.14
C PRO A 67 -8.32 -9.51 4.36
N ASP A 68 -9.42 -8.93 4.81
CA ASP A 68 -10.73 -9.60 4.94
C ASP A 68 -11.74 -9.13 3.89
N TYR A 69 -11.45 -8.02 3.24
CA TYR A 69 -12.15 -7.50 2.07
C TYR A 69 -11.16 -6.94 1.06
N PHE A 70 -11.28 -7.36 -0.20
CA PHE A 70 -10.44 -6.87 -1.28
C PHE A 70 -11.23 -6.83 -2.60
N LYS A 71 -11.36 -5.62 -3.18
CA LYS A 71 -12.11 -5.41 -4.40
C LYS A 71 -11.38 -4.44 -5.32
N ASN A 72 -11.41 -4.72 -6.61
CA ASN A 72 -10.90 -3.84 -7.66
C ASN A 72 -12.02 -3.31 -8.54
N VAL A 73 -11.92 -2.05 -8.92
CA VAL A 73 -12.82 -1.39 -9.89
C VAL A 73 -11.97 -0.58 -10.86
N PHE A 74 -12.10 -0.86 -12.14
CA PHE A 74 -11.44 -0.11 -13.22
C PHE A 74 -12.52 0.52 -14.08
N GLU A 75 -12.35 1.79 -14.46
CA GLU A 75 -13.29 2.51 -15.33
C GLU A 75 -12.63 3.76 -15.90
N GLY A 76 -12.62 3.91 -17.22
CA GLY A 76 -11.93 5.01 -17.87
C GLY A 76 -10.45 5.06 -17.49
N GLU A 77 -9.98 6.20 -17.01
CA GLU A 77 -8.61 6.41 -16.57
C GLU A 77 -8.39 6.09 -15.08
N THR A 78 -9.39 5.49 -14.40
CA THR A 78 -9.33 5.20 -12.97
C THR A 78 -9.19 3.70 -12.71
N ALA A 79 -8.27 3.33 -11.81
CA ALA A 79 -8.17 2.00 -11.26
C ALA A 79 -8.12 2.06 -9.74
N ALA A 80 -9.16 1.53 -9.09
CA ALA A 80 -9.32 1.58 -7.64
C ALA A 80 -9.21 0.19 -6.99
N GLN A 81 -8.59 0.16 -5.81
CA GLN A 81 -8.55 -0.94 -4.88
C GLN A 81 -9.27 -0.52 -3.60
N TYR A 82 -10.21 -1.33 -3.14
CA TYR A 82 -10.86 -1.21 -1.85
C TYR A 82 -10.38 -2.35 -0.97
N MET A 83 -9.91 -2.04 0.22
CA MET A 83 -9.39 -3.04 1.14
C MET A 83 -9.78 -2.72 2.58
N ASN A 84 -10.21 -3.76 3.30
CA ASN A 84 -10.22 -3.79 4.75
C ASN A 84 -9.27 -4.90 5.20
N SER A 85 -8.53 -4.66 6.27
CA SER A 85 -7.60 -5.63 6.80
C SER A 85 -7.43 -5.51 8.30
N HIS A 86 -7.00 -6.60 8.93
CA HIS A 86 -6.50 -6.64 10.29
C HIS A 86 -4.97 -6.74 10.29
N GLY A 87 -4.33 -6.21 11.32
CA GLY A 87 -2.90 -6.42 11.48
C GLY A 87 -2.59 -7.84 11.94
N ARG A 88 -1.46 -8.39 11.52
CA ARG A 88 -0.99 -9.70 11.96
C ARG A 88 -0.54 -9.64 13.44
N PRO A 89 -1.06 -10.48 14.33
CA PRO A 89 -0.70 -10.45 15.75
C PRO A 89 0.70 -11.01 16.04
N ASP A 90 1.25 -11.81 15.12
CA ASP A 90 2.56 -12.45 15.24
C ASP A 90 3.73 -11.56 14.80
N VAL A 91 3.47 -10.47 14.06
CA VAL A 91 4.52 -9.59 13.52
C VAL A 91 4.02 -8.16 13.31
N GLY A 92 4.93 -7.22 13.17
CA GLY A 92 4.60 -5.84 12.84
C GLY A 92 4.03 -5.04 14.00
N ILE A 93 3.29 -3.99 13.68
CA ILE A 93 2.78 -3.01 14.65
C ILE A 93 1.71 -3.60 15.59
N SER A 94 0.98 -4.60 15.14
CA SER A 94 -0.09 -5.24 15.92
C SER A 94 0.44 -5.99 17.13
N THR A 95 1.71 -6.39 17.16
CA THR A 95 2.35 -6.99 18.34
C THR A 95 2.40 -5.99 19.51
N ALA A 96 2.46 -4.69 19.22
CA ALA A 96 2.55 -3.63 20.24
C ALA A 96 1.18 -3.04 20.60
N TYR A 97 0.24 -2.99 19.66
CA TYR A 97 -1.04 -2.31 19.82
C TYR A 97 -2.25 -3.26 19.87
N GLY A 98 -2.04 -4.57 19.73
CA GLY A 98 -3.12 -5.57 19.70
C GLY A 98 -3.90 -5.54 18.39
N ASP A 99 -5.22 -5.59 18.45
CA ASP A 99 -6.08 -5.57 17.27
C ASP A 99 -5.98 -4.21 16.56
N THR A 100 -5.38 -4.22 15.37
CA THR A 100 -5.33 -3.06 14.49
C THR A 100 -6.11 -3.37 13.22
N ARG A 101 -6.80 -2.36 12.68
CA ARG A 101 -7.55 -2.48 11.41
C ARG A 101 -7.21 -1.33 10.50
N LEU A 102 -7.22 -1.59 9.20
CA LEU A 102 -7.06 -0.60 8.16
C LEU A 102 -8.25 -0.66 7.21
N GLU A 103 -8.83 0.49 6.92
CA GLU A 103 -9.75 0.70 5.80
C GLU A 103 -9.05 1.60 4.79
N SER A 104 -9.02 1.19 3.54
CA SER A 104 -8.21 1.84 2.51
C SER A 104 -8.91 1.82 1.15
N ILE A 105 -8.83 2.95 0.45
CA ILE A 105 -9.24 3.06 -0.95
C ILE A 105 -8.07 3.65 -1.73
N ALA A 106 -7.31 2.82 -2.44
CA ALA A 106 -6.22 3.28 -3.28
C ALA A 106 -6.70 3.40 -4.73
N ALA A 107 -6.72 4.60 -5.28
CA ALA A 107 -7.22 4.85 -6.64
C ALA A 107 -6.18 5.59 -7.48
N TYR A 108 -5.77 4.98 -8.58
CA TYR A 108 -5.03 5.65 -9.65
C TYR A 108 -5.97 6.49 -10.51
N TYR A 109 -5.51 7.67 -10.83
CA TYR A 109 -6.10 8.60 -11.80
C TYR A 109 -5.06 8.83 -12.91
N GLY A 110 -5.18 8.06 -13.97
CA GLY A 110 -4.14 7.97 -14.99
C GLY A 110 -2.99 7.03 -14.59
N PRO A 111 -1.88 7.04 -15.35
CA PRO A 111 -0.83 6.01 -15.26
C PRO A 111 0.09 6.15 -14.05
N SER A 112 0.10 7.29 -13.37
CA SER A 112 1.19 7.60 -12.42
C SER A 112 0.79 8.43 -11.20
N TYR A 113 -0.50 8.72 -11.03
CA TYR A 113 -1.01 9.48 -9.90
C TYR A 113 -2.03 8.67 -9.11
N MET A 114 -1.78 8.45 -7.83
CA MET A 114 -2.67 7.72 -6.94
C MET A 114 -3.04 8.57 -5.73
N LEU A 115 -4.30 8.48 -5.32
CA LEU A 115 -4.79 8.93 -4.02
C LEU A 115 -5.23 7.71 -3.21
N ASN A 116 -4.90 7.72 -1.93
CA ASN A 116 -5.25 6.66 -1.01
C ASN A 116 -5.70 7.23 0.34
N PRO A 117 -6.98 7.59 0.49
CA PRO A 117 -7.56 7.81 1.81
C PRO A 117 -7.56 6.51 2.60
N MET A 118 -7.14 6.61 3.86
CA MET A 118 -7.00 5.49 4.78
C MET A 118 -7.48 5.87 6.17
N VAL A 119 -8.07 4.89 6.88
CA VAL A 119 -8.36 4.99 8.31
C VAL A 119 -7.69 3.81 9.00
N GLN A 120 -6.70 4.11 9.84
CA GLN A 120 -6.01 3.11 10.64
C GLN A 120 -6.56 3.14 12.07
N TYR A 121 -7.05 2.01 12.54
CA TYR A 121 -7.58 1.84 13.90
C TYR A 121 -6.55 1.15 14.79
N TYR A 122 -6.44 1.66 16.03
CA TYR A 122 -5.63 1.12 17.13
C TYR A 122 -6.55 0.98 18.36
N GLY A 123 -7.30 -0.13 18.44
CA GLY A 123 -8.39 -0.26 19.39
C GLY A 123 -9.49 0.78 19.14
N GLU A 124 -9.72 1.68 20.10
CA GLU A 124 -10.72 2.76 19.99
C GLU A 124 -10.21 4.02 19.28
N TYR A 125 -8.92 4.10 19.00
CA TYR A 125 -8.32 5.26 18.32
C TYR A 125 -8.31 5.06 16.82
N ALA A 126 -8.68 6.11 16.07
CA ALA A 126 -8.59 6.14 14.63
C ALA A 126 -7.65 7.25 14.17
N VAL A 127 -6.84 6.93 13.17
CA VAL A 127 -5.97 7.90 12.49
C VAL A 127 -6.38 7.94 11.03
N GLU A 128 -6.95 9.08 10.61
CA GLU A 128 -7.32 9.31 9.23
C GLU A 128 -6.14 9.95 8.50
N THR A 129 -5.80 9.41 7.34
CA THR A 129 -4.70 9.90 6.50
C THR A 129 -5.11 9.89 5.03
N ILE A 130 -4.48 10.75 4.25
CA ILE A 130 -4.52 10.70 2.79
C ILE A 130 -3.08 10.57 2.32
N LEU A 131 -2.80 9.46 1.65
CA LEU A 131 -1.57 9.23 0.94
C LEU A 131 -1.78 9.59 -0.52
N THR A 132 -0.82 10.29 -1.12
CA THR A 132 -0.70 10.38 -2.58
C THR A 132 0.63 9.81 -3.01
N ASN A 133 0.67 9.06 -4.10
CA ASN A 133 1.91 8.73 -4.75
C ASN A 133 1.89 9.16 -6.23
N CYS A 134 3.06 9.56 -6.70
CA CYS A 134 3.30 9.92 -8.10
C CYS A 134 4.62 9.29 -8.50
N HIS A 135 4.69 8.74 -9.70
CA HIS A 135 5.94 8.20 -10.20
C HIS A 135 6.17 8.63 -11.65
N TYR A 136 7.44 8.72 -12.02
CA TYR A 136 7.82 8.99 -13.39
C TYR A 136 9.13 8.25 -13.73
N PRO A 137 9.29 7.74 -14.97
CA PRO A 137 10.48 7.04 -15.38
C PRO A 137 11.67 7.99 -15.52
N ILE A 138 12.85 7.52 -15.14
CA ILE A 138 14.14 8.12 -15.51
C ILE A 138 14.61 7.48 -16.81
N ASP A 139 14.56 6.17 -16.85
CA ASP A 139 14.84 5.33 -18.01
C ASP A 139 14.05 4.00 -17.94
N ALA A 140 14.37 3.02 -18.76
CA ALA A 140 13.69 1.73 -18.80
C ALA A 140 13.84 0.90 -17.50
N ASN A 141 14.85 1.19 -16.67
CA ASN A 141 15.22 0.41 -15.50
C ASN A 141 15.28 1.23 -14.21
N SER A 142 14.87 2.49 -14.27
CA SER A 142 14.86 3.35 -13.08
C SER A 142 13.74 4.37 -13.13
N PHE A 143 13.22 4.73 -11.97
CA PHE A 143 12.15 5.71 -11.85
C PHE A 143 12.20 6.44 -10.50
N VAL A 144 11.49 7.54 -10.43
CA VAL A 144 11.26 8.28 -9.19
C VAL A 144 9.87 7.96 -8.69
N LEU A 145 9.78 7.61 -7.40
CA LEU A 145 8.54 7.57 -6.63
C LEU A 145 8.55 8.76 -5.67
N MET A 146 7.55 9.62 -5.81
CA MET A 146 7.25 10.69 -4.86
C MET A 146 5.96 10.35 -4.13
N PHE A 147 5.94 10.44 -2.82
CA PHE A 147 4.71 10.30 -2.06
C PHE A 147 4.58 11.41 -1.03
N GLY A 148 3.34 11.82 -0.81
CA GLY A 148 2.95 12.82 0.15
C GLY A 148 1.91 12.26 1.11
N VAL A 149 1.97 12.66 2.36
CA VAL A 149 1.03 12.24 3.40
C VAL A 149 0.42 13.47 4.07
N MET A 150 -0.90 13.50 4.15
CA MET A 150 -1.65 14.37 5.04
C MET A 150 -2.31 13.53 6.12
N ALA A 151 -2.48 14.11 7.30
CA ALA A 151 -3.17 13.45 8.40
C ALA A 151 -4.18 14.40 9.04
N LYS A 152 -5.29 13.84 9.49
CA LYS A 152 -6.27 14.58 10.28
C LYS A 152 -5.65 14.97 11.62
N VAL A 153 -5.82 16.21 12.01
CA VAL A 153 -5.25 16.76 13.24
C VAL A 153 -6.21 16.54 14.40
N PRO A 154 -5.79 15.78 15.43
CA PRO A 154 -6.56 15.67 16.66
C PRO A 154 -6.73 17.04 17.34
N GLU A 155 -7.88 17.26 17.96
CA GLU A 155 -8.14 18.49 18.70
C GLU A 155 -7.10 18.71 19.81
N GLY A 156 -6.71 19.97 20.01
CA GLY A 156 -5.85 20.39 21.12
C GLY A 156 -4.34 20.24 20.88
N LEU A 157 -3.89 19.78 19.72
CA LEU A 157 -2.47 19.75 19.40
C LEU A 157 -1.93 21.13 19.06
N SER A 158 -0.76 21.45 19.58
CA SER A 158 0.00 22.63 19.13
C SER A 158 0.55 22.44 17.72
N PRO A 159 0.91 23.52 17.00
CA PRO A 159 1.53 23.41 15.66
C PRO A 159 2.79 22.55 15.64
N GLU A 160 3.62 22.61 16.69
CA GLU A 160 4.83 21.78 16.82
C GLU A 160 4.48 20.28 16.99
N GLN A 161 3.47 19.97 17.81
CA GLN A 161 2.99 18.60 18.01
C GLN A 161 2.38 18.04 16.72
N THR A 162 1.63 18.86 15.99
CA THR A 162 1.05 18.51 14.68
C THR A 162 2.14 18.19 13.65
N ASP A 163 3.16 19.02 13.53
CA ASP A 163 4.31 18.77 12.62
C ASP A 163 5.05 17.48 12.99
N LYS A 164 5.29 17.25 14.27
CA LYS A 164 5.93 16.02 14.76
C LYS A 164 5.09 14.78 14.45
N MET A 165 3.77 14.87 14.63
CA MET A 165 2.84 13.79 14.30
C MET A 165 2.87 13.50 12.81
N ALA A 166 2.73 14.51 11.94
CA ALA A 166 2.75 14.36 10.49
C ALA A 166 4.02 13.68 10.00
N LYS A 167 5.19 14.10 10.49
CA LYS A 167 6.49 13.49 10.18
C LYS A 167 6.57 12.03 10.63
N LYS A 168 6.05 11.70 11.82
CA LYS A 168 6.04 10.32 12.34
C LYS A 168 5.16 9.41 11.48
N ILE A 169 3.97 9.87 11.10
CA ILE A 169 3.05 9.11 10.24
C ILE A 169 3.69 8.90 8.86
N SER A 170 4.24 9.97 8.26
CA SER A 170 4.91 9.90 6.96
C SER A 170 6.10 8.92 6.97
N ALA A 171 6.91 8.92 8.03
CA ALA A 171 8.01 7.98 8.18
C ALA A 171 7.54 6.52 8.32
N GLY A 172 6.39 6.29 8.98
CA GLY A 172 5.78 4.96 9.05
C GLY A 172 5.34 4.44 7.67
N ILE A 173 4.74 5.29 6.85
CA ILE A 173 4.33 4.96 5.48
C ILE A 173 5.55 4.73 4.58
N GLU A 174 6.63 5.51 4.76
CA GLU A 174 7.90 5.30 4.04
C GLU A 174 8.47 3.90 4.26
N VAL A 175 8.39 3.38 5.49
CA VAL A 175 8.83 2.00 5.78
C VAL A 175 8.04 0.99 4.95
N GLY A 176 6.73 1.17 4.77
CA GLY A 176 5.91 0.33 3.88
C GLY A 176 6.43 0.36 2.44
N PHE A 177 6.64 1.53 1.87
CA PHE A 177 7.21 1.65 0.51
C PHE A 177 8.59 1.04 0.37
N LEU A 178 9.46 1.17 1.39
CA LEU A 178 10.79 0.55 1.36
C LEU A 178 10.72 -0.98 1.33
N GLN A 179 9.71 -1.59 1.95
CA GLN A 179 9.46 -3.03 1.85
C GLN A 179 9.10 -3.43 0.42
N ASP A 180 8.21 -2.67 -0.24
CA ASP A 180 7.85 -2.89 -1.65
C ASP A 180 9.04 -2.69 -2.60
N VAL A 181 9.86 -1.67 -2.36
CA VAL A 181 11.06 -1.39 -3.17
C VAL A 181 11.98 -2.59 -3.25
N GLU A 182 12.16 -3.34 -2.16
CA GLU A 182 12.99 -4.55 -2.18
C GLU A 182 12.40 -5.64 -3.08
N ILE A 183 11.08 -5.73 -3.19
CA ILE A 183 10.41 -6.65 -4.11
C ILE A 183 10.57 -6.15 -5.55
N TRP A 184 10.28 -4.86 -5.81
CA TRP A 184 10.33 -4.30 -7.17
C TRP A 184 11.70 -4.37 -7.80
N LYS A 185 12.79 -4.20 -7.06
CA LYS A 185 14.18 -4.33 -7.56
C LYS A 185 14.49 -5.71 -8.12
N HIS A 186 13.79 -6.75 -7.64
CA HIS A 186 14.02 -8.14 -8.02
C HIS A 186 12.87 -8.72 -8.85
N LYS A 187 11.82 -7.94 -9.08
CA LYS A 187 10.65 -8.36 -9.85
C LYS A 187 10.99 -8.46 -11.33
N THR A 188 10.73 -9.60 -11.93
CA THR A 188 10.79 -9.82 -13.37
C THR A 188 9.37 -9.83 -13.93
N ARG A 189 9.09 -8.98 -14.91
CA ARG A 189 7.81 -8.98 -15.59
C ARG A 189 7.61 -10.27 -16.38
N ILE A 190 6.50 -10.94 -16.12
CA ILE A 190 6.02 -12.09 -16.87
C ILE A 190 4.71 -11.67 -17.53
N ASP A 191 4.63 -11.74 -18.85
CA ASP A 191 3.44 -11.30 -19.60
C ASP A 191 2.23 -12.19 -19.33
N ASN A 192 2.47 -13.49 -19.17
CA ASN A 192 1.43 -14.47 -18.85
C ASN A 192 1.74 -15.15 -17.51
N PRO A 193 1.53 -14.46 -16.36
CA PRO A 193 1.78 -15.04 -15.05
C PRO A 193 0.81 -16.19 -14.77
N LEU A 194 1.27 -17.20 -14.02
CA LEU A 194 0.41 -18.20 -13.46
C LEU A 194 -0.32 -17.59 -12.25
N LEU A 195 -1.64 -17.52 -12.33
CA LEU A 195 -2.50 -16.99 -11.29
C LEU A 195 -3.24 -18.11 -10.56
N VAL A 196 -3.57 -17.88 -9.31
CA VAL A 196 -4.45 -18.72 -8.48
C VAL A 196 -5.79 -18.02 -8.25
N GLU A 197 -6.76 -18.72 -7.66
CA GLU A 197 -8.11 -18.17 -7.45
C GLU A 197 -8.12 -16.93 -6.54
N GLU A 198 -7.18 -16.84 -5.62
CA GLU A 198 -7.02 -15.76 -4.65
C GLU A 198 -6.25 -14.55 -5.20
N ASP A 199 -5.67 -14.66 -6.40
CA ASP A 199 -5.06 -13.52 -7.07
C ASP A 199 -6.13 -12.55 -7.57
N GLY A 200 -5.80 -11.27 -7.53
CA GLY A 200 -6.64 -10.24 -8.12
C GLY A 200 -6.61 -10.24 -9.66
N PRO A 201 -7.34 -9.32 -10.28
CA PRO A 201 -7.54 -9.32 -11.73
C PRO A 201 -6.34 -8.73 -12.51
N VAL A 202 -5.17 -9.37 -12.41
CA VAL A 202 -3.88 -8.92 -13.00
C VAL A 202 -3.99 -8.63 -14.49
N TYR A 203 -4.63 -9.54 -15.27
CA TYR A 203 -4.77 -9.35 -16.72
C TYR A 203 -5.65 -8.15 -17.08
N GLN A 204 -6.72 -7.91 -16.32
CA GLN A 204 -7.61 -6.79 -16.54
C GLN A 204 -6.94 -5.46 -16.14
N LEU A 205 -6.19 -5.45 -15.03
CA LEU A 205 -5.41 -4.28 -14.66
C LEU A 205 -4.38 -3.92 -15.74
N ARG A 206 -3.63 -4.90 -16.24
CA ARG A 206 -2.62 -4.67 -17.26
C ARG A 206 -3.23 -4.22 -18.58
N ARG A 207 -4.41 -4.71 -18.95
CA ARG A 207 -5.19 -4.23 -20.10
C ARG A 207 -5.65 -2.79 -19.88
N TRP A 208 -6.20 -2.48 -18.70
CA TRP A 208 -6.54 -1.10 -18.33
C TRP A 208 -5.33 -0.17 -18.43
N TYR A 209 -4.16 -0.62 -17.97
CA TYR A 209 -2.94 0.20 -17.97
C TYR A 209 -2.36 0.40 -19.37
N GLU A 210 -2.62 -0.52 -20.30
CA GLU A 210 -2.11 -0.44 -21.67
C GLU A 210 -2.66 0.76 -22.44
N GLN A 211 -3.85 1.28 -22.10
CA GLN A 211 -4.41 2.49 -22.72
C GLN A 211 -3.47 3.70 -22.68
N PHE A 212 -2.54 3.75 -21.71
CA PHE A 212 -1.57 4.82 -21.56
C PHE A 212 -0.28 4.61 -22.35
N TYR A 213 -0.16 3.51 -23.10
CA TYR A 213 1.03 3.11 -23.85
C TYR A 213 0.76 2.84 -25.33
N VAL A 214 -0.46 3.03 -25.78
CA VAL A 214 -0.87 2.92 -27.18
C VAL A 214 -1.31 4.28 -27.71
N ASP A 215 -1.37 4.43 -29.02
CA ASP A 215 -1.91 5.63 -29.65
C ASP A 215 -3.42 5.75 -29.32
N LYS A 216 -3.95 6.95 -29.24
CA LYS A 216 -5.35 7.18 -28.86
C LYS A 216 -6.35 6.43 -29.75
N ALA A 217 -6.00 6.25 -31.05
CA ALA A 217 -6.83 5.51 -32.00
C ALA A 217 -6.87 3.99 -31.72
N ASP A 218 -5.90 3.46 -30.98
CA ASP A 218 -5.73 2.05 -30.66
C ASP A 218 -6.31 1.69 -29.27
N VAL A 219 -6.81 2.68 -28.52
CA VAL A 219 -7.53 2.43 -27.27
C VAL A 219 -8.83 1.70 -27.55
N THR A 220 -8.97 0.48 -27.03
CA THR A 220 -10.17 -0.35 -27.19
C THR A 220 -11.16 -0.19 -26.06
N PRO A 221 -12.47 -0.50 -26.28
CA PRO A 221 -13.45 -0.46 -25.21
C PRO A 221 -13.08 -1.29 -24.00
N GLU A 222 -12.44 -2.46 -24.18
CA GLU A 222 -12.04 -3.36 -23.12
C GLU A 222 -10.95 -2.78 -22.21
N MET A 223 -10.24 -1.74 -22.63
CA MET A 223 -9.26 -1.02 -21.83
C MET A 223 -9.91 -0.01 -20.88
N VAL A 224 -11.10 0.49 -21.21
CA VAL A 224 -11.72 1.64 -20.54
C VAL A 224 -13.11 1.36 -19.96
N GLU A 225 -13.76 0.26 -20.37
CA GLU A 225 -15.08 -0.10 -19.84
C GLU A 225 -15.01 -0.47 -18.36
N ARG A 226 -16.13 -0.28 -17.67
CA ARG A 226 -16.22 -0.60 -16.24
C ARG A 226 -16.04 -2.09 -16.01
N PHE A 227 -15.08 -2.42 -15.15
CA PHE A 227 -14.80 -3.76 -14.67
C PHE A 227 -14.76 -3.76 -13.15
N GLU A 228 -15.41 -4.74 -12.52
CA GLU A 228 -15.37 -4.95 -11.07
C GLU A 228 -15.01 -6.39 -10.76
N PHE A 229 -14.17 -6.58 -9.74
CA PHE A 229 -13.78 -7.89 -9.25
C PHE A 229 -13.57 -7.84 -7.74
N GLU A 230 -14.23 -8.74 -7.02
CA GLU A 230 -14.03 -8.93 -5.59
C GLU A 230 -13.38 -10.29 -5.38
N VAL A 231 -12.25 -10.30 -4.67
CA VAL A 231 -11.52 -11.53 -4.35
C VAL A 231 -12.23 -12.26 -3.22
N ASP A 232 -12.45 -13.56 -3.37
CA ASP A 232 -12.88 -14.40 -2.24
C ASP A 232 -11.70 -14.60 -1.28
N THR A 233 -11.72 -13.88 -0.18
CA THR A 233 -10.65 -13.90 0.82
C THR A 233 -10.69 -15.11 1.75
N THR A 234 -11.71 -15.98 1.65
CA THR A 234 -11.99 -17.04 2.63
C THR A 234 -10.84 -18.04 2.74
N LYS A 235 -10.42 -18.63 1.61
CA LYS A 235 -9.33 -19.63 1.61
C LYS A 235 -7.99 -19.02 2.02
N ALA A 236 -7.66 -17.83 1.48
CA ALA A 236 -6.43 -17.15 1.85
C ALA A 236 -6.38 -16.89 3.36
N ASN A 237 -7.47 -16.42 3.96
CA ASN A 237 -7.55 -16.18 5.39
C ASN A 237 -7.46 -17.46 6.23
N GLU A 238 -7.97 -18.60 5.76
CA GLU A 238 -7.78 -19.88 6.44
C GLU A 238 -6.28 -20.23 6.55
N PHE A 239 -5.54 -20.16 5.44
CA PHE A 239 -4.10 -20.42 5.41
C PHE A 239 -3.31 -19.40 6.24
N TRP A 240 -3.59 -18.13 6.09
CA TRP A 240 -2.87 -17.06 6.78
C TRP A 240 -3.08 -17.11 8.30
N ARG A 241 -4.29 -17.42 8.76
CA ARG A 241 -4.57 -17.59 10.20
C ARG A 241 -3.85 -18.81 10.77
N ALA A 242 -3.81 -19.92 10.05
CA ALA A 242 -3.04 -21.10 10.45
C ALA A 242 -1.54 -20.79 10.56
N GLU A 243 -0.96 -20.08 9.59
CA GLU A 243 0.43 -19.64 9.63
C GLU A 243 0.72 -18.71 10.83
N VAL A 244 -0.19 -17.77 11.11
CA VAL A 244 -0.09 -16.89 12.28
C VAL A 244 -0.12 -17.68 13.59
N GLU A 245 -1.02 -18.66 13.74
CA GLU A 245 -1.11 -19.53 14.91
C GLU A 245 0.19 -20.35 15.12
N GLU A 246 0.74 -20.92 14.06
CA GLU A 246 2.02 -21.63 14.10
C GLU A 246 3.18 -20.71 14.53
N ASN A 247 3.23 -19.49 13.99
CA ASN A 247 4.24 -18.51 14.34
C ASN A 247 4.14 -18.07 15.82
N LEU A 248 2.95 -17.85 16.32
CA LEU A 248 2.73 -17.51 17.72
C LEU A 248 3.12 -18.67 18.65
N ALA A 249 2.75 -19.91 18.31
CA ALA A 249 3.13 -21.09 19.07
C ALA A 249 4.65 -21.29 19.13
N ARG A 250 5.33 -21.08 18.01
CA ARG A 250 6.80 -21.14 17.93
C ARG A 250 7.45 -20.08 18.82
N LYS A 251 7.01 -18.82 18.75
CA LYS A 251 7.53 -17.72 19.58
C LYS A 251 7.35 -18.01 21.06
N ALA A 252 6.16 -18.46 21.47
CA ALA A 252 5.90 -18.82 22.86
C ALA A 252 6.81 -19.97 23.36
N ALA A 253 7.14 -20.95 22.50
CA ALA A 253 8.07 -22.02 22.83
C ALA A 253 9.52 -21.51 22.97
N GLU A 254 9.95 -20.60 22.08
CA GLU A 254 11.26 -19.95 22.13
C GLU A 254 11.45 -19.11 23.38
N GLU A 255 10.45 -18.29 23.75
CA GLU A 255 10.45 -17.48 24.96
C GLU A 255 10.56 -18.37 26.21
N LYS A 256 9.76 -19.42 26.30
CA LYS A 256 9.82 -20.38 27.42
C LYS A 256 11.17 -21.09 27.53
N ALA A 257 11.78 -21.43 26.39
CA ALA A 257 13.12 -22.03 26.37
C ALA A 257 14.18 -21.05 26.86
N ALA A 258 14.08 -19.77 26.45
CA ALA A 258 15.00 -18.72 26.90
C ALA A 258 14.89 -18.46 28.40
N GLU A 259 13.66 -18.36 28.95
CA GLU A 259 13.42 -18.21 30.39
C GLU A 259 13.97 -19.40 31.19
N GLY A 260 13.81 -20.64 30.69
CA GLY A 260 14.36 -21.83 31.32
C GLY A 260 15.91 -21.82 31.37
N ALA A 261 16.55 -21.38 30.27
CA ALA A 261 18.01 -21.27 30.20
C ALA A 261 18.56 -20.15 31.12
N GLU A 262 17.83 -19.04 31.28
CA GLU A 262 18.22 -17.97 32.23
C GLU A 262 18.11 -18.44 33.70
N GLN A 263 17.07 -19.21 34.04
CA GLN A 263 16.90 -19.77 35.37
C GLN A 263 17.97 -20.80 35.73
N GLU A 264 18.36 -21.66 34.78
CA GLU A 264 19.43 -22.65 34.97
C GLU A 264 20.81 -21.99 35.19
N ASN A 265 21.07 -20.86 34.54
CA ASN A 265 22.29 -20.07 34.70
C ASN A 265 22.29 -19.20 35.98
N ALA A 266 21.13 -18.96 36.61
CA ALA A 266 20.98 -18.15 37.80
C ALA A 266 21.07 -18.98 39.11
N GLU A 267 21.06 -20.32 39.06
CA GLU A 267 21.28 -21.14 40.24
C GLU A 267 22.72 -20.96 40.77
N PRO A 268 22.93 -20.59 42.03
CA PRO A 268 24.27 -20.39 42.58
C PRO A 268 25.02 -21.72 42.60
N VAL A 269 26.24 -21.69 42.04
CA VAL A 269 27.22 -22.77 42.22
C VAL A 269 27.45 -22.91 43.73
N GLU A 270 26.86 -23.92 44.37
CA GLU A 270 27.20 -24.26 45.73
C GLU A 270 28.73 -24.63 45.79
N THR A 271 29.49 -23.67 46.26
CA THR A 271 30.90 -23.91 46.58
C THR A 271 30.96 -24.86 47.77
N ARG A 272 31.43 -26.05 47.52
CA ARG A 272 31.86 -27.00 48.52
C ARG A 272 33.24 -26.60 49.08
#